data_bae52dc766d8fd7a519a0ee5af995f91
#
_entry.id   bae52dc766d8fd7a519a0ee5af995f91
#
_cell.length_a   1.000
_cell.length_b   1.000
_cell.length_c   1.000
_cell.angle_alpha   90.00
_cell.angle_beta   90.00
_cell.angle_gamma   90.00
#
_symmetry.space_group_name_H-M   'P 1'
#
loop_
_entity.id
_entity.type
_entity.pdbx_description
1 polymer ?
#
loop_
_entity_poly.entity_id
_entity_poly.type
_entity_poly.pdbx_seq_one_letter_code
_entity_poly.pdbx_strand_id
1 'polypeptide(L)'
;MKILKWISIILVALVSLPILLIAVIYIGGSFVSYQYPEEILEIDSTMLVKNEDAIRYADNSLRKNKYGIWEMYLEGRPEERGVAYGAMAKDLIRYQEKTFIDKIQSLIPSGTYLSFLRRVVMFANRSIDEYIPEEVRSEVYNMSQVCSSEYDQLVGEAYSRQLNYHAAHDIGHAMQRYMLVGCSAFSAWDKFSLDSTMIVGRNFDFYFGEEFAHNKMIVFTNPTEGIPFVSVRWPAMMGVVSGMNMEGITVTLNAAEGELSIIGKTPVSVLARQIVQYATSIDEAIAIAEQTETFVSEQIFVCSAKERKALI
;
A
#
# COMPACT_ATOMS: atom_id res chain seq x y z
N MET A 1 -13.20 57.15 -4.09
CA MET A 1 -13.53 56.26 -5.22
C MET A 1 -12.43 55.24 -5.56
N LYS A 2 -11.16 55.65 -5.78
CA LYS A 2 -10.08 54.68 -6.17
C LYS A 2 -9.84 53.58 -5.10
N ILE A 3 -9.77 53.94 -3.79
CA ILE A 3 -9.54 53.01 -2.71
C ILE A 3 -10.68 51.94 -2.62
N LEU A 4 -11.94 52.38 -2.72
CA LEU A 4 -13.09 51.49 -2.68
C LEU A 4 -13.08 50.46 -3.85
N LYS A 5 -12.65 50.87 -5.03
CA LYS A 5 -12.47 50.03 -6.20
C LYS A 5 -11.39 48.94 -5.97
N TRP A 6 -10.25 49.32 -5.36
CA TRP A 6 -9.20 48.39 -5.02
C TRP A 6 -9.63 47.39 -3.95
N ILE A 7 -10.33 47.83 -2.91
CA ILE A 7 -10.91 46.96 -1.88
C ILE A 7 -11.87 45.93 -2.53
N SER A 8 -12.75 46.36 -3.42
CA SER A 8 -13.68 45.47 -4.13
C SER A 8 -12.93 44.44 -4.99
N ILE A 9 -11.88 44.86 -5.70
CA ILE A 9 -11.06 43.93 -6.53
C ILE A 9 -10.37 42.89 -5.63
N ILE A 10 -9.79 43.30 -4.51
CA ILE A 10 -9.14 42.39 -3.55
C ILE A 10 -10.15 41.41 -2.96
N LEU A 11 -11.33 41.88 -2.54
CA LEU A 11 -12.38 40.99 -2.02
C LEU A 11 -12.88 40.00 -3.07
N VAL A 12 -13.08 40.41 -4.32
CA VAL A 12 -13.46 39.54 -5.42
C VAL A 12 -12.36 38.50 -5.66
N ALA A 13 -11.08 38.91 -5.70
CA ALA A 13 -9.96 38.02 -5.90
C ALA A 13 -9.82 36.99 -4.75
N LEU A 14 -10.00 37.43 -3.49
CA LEU A 14 -9.95 36.56 -2.31
C LEU A 14 -11.03 35.47 -2.33
N VAL A 15 -12.18 35.72 -2.93
CA VAL A 15 -13.28 34.74 -3.06
C VAL A 15 -13.14 33.91 -4.33
N SER A 16 -12.81 34.53 -5.46
CA SER A 16 -12.78 33.85 -6.75
C SER A 16 -11.56 32.91 -6.90
N LEU A 17 -10.41 33.26 -6.31
CA LEU A 17 -9.19 32.46 -6.44
C LEU A 17 -9.32 31.06 -5.80
N PRO A 18 -9.81 30.91 -4.57
CA PRO A 18 -10.07 29.60 -3.97
C PRO A 18 -11.11 28.78 -4.75
N ILE A 19 -12.18 29.43 -5.24
CA ILE A 19 -13.20 28.74 -6.05
C ILE A 19 -12.59 28.22 -7.34
N LEU A 20 -11.79 29.04 -8.03
CA LEU A 20 -11.10 28.63 -9.25
C LEU A 20 -10.14 27.46 -8.96
N LEU A 21 -9.37 27.53 -7.87
CA LEU A 21 -8.46 26.45 -7.47
C LEU A 21 -9.21 25.14 -7.21
N ILE A 22 -10.31 25.20 -6.48
CA ILE A 22 -11.17 24.02 -6.22
C ILE A 22 -11.72 23.47 -7.55
N ALA A 23 -12.16 24.32 -8.47
CA ALA A 23 -12.65 23.93 -9.77
C ALA A 23 -11.56 23.24 -10.62
N VAL A 24 -10.33 23.79 -10.61
CA VAL A 24 -9.17 23.19 -11.30
C VAL A 24 -8.84 21.82 -10.74
N ILE A 25 -8.79 21.67 -9.42
CA ILE A 25 -8.53 20.39 -8.74
C ILE A 25 -9.64 19.38 -9.09
N TYR A 26 -10.89 19.79 -8.98
CA TYR A 26 -12.05 18.92 -9.24
C TYR A 26 -12.12 18.45 -10.69
N ILE A 27 -11.94 19.37 -11.63
CA ILE A 27 -11.93 19.07 -13.07
C ILE A 27 -10.69 18.26 -13.42
N GLY A 28 -9.51 18.67 -12.98
CA GLY A 28 -8.25 17.95 -13.20
C GLY A 28 -8.30 16.52 -12.71
N GLY A 29 -8.82 16.31 -11.48
CA GLY A 29 -8.97 14.96 -10.92
C GLY A 29 -9.96 14.07 -11.69
N SER A 30 -10.84 14.65 -12.51
CA SER A 30 -11.76 13.89 -13.36
C SER A 30 -11.12 13.34 -14.62
N PHE A 31 -9.95 13.86 -15.01
CA PHE A 31 -9.20 13.45 -16.19
C PHE A 31 -7.94 12.62 -15.87
N VAL A 32 -7.70 12.34 -14.61
CA VAL A 32 -6.57 11.48 -14.20
C VAL A 32 -6.85 10.06 -14.65
N SER A 33 -5.88 9.49 -15.37
CA SER A 33 -5.81 8.07 -15.71
C SER A 33 -4.39 7.61 -15.49
N TYR A 34 -4.22 6.40 -14.97
CA TYR A 34 -2.91 5.80 -14.71
C TYR A 34 -2.49 4.92 -15.89
N GLN A 35 -1.18 4.81 -16.07
CA GLN A 35 -0.60 3.93 -17.08
C GLN A 35 -0.88 2.47 -16.69
N TYR A 36 -1.39 1.71 -17.64
CA TYR A 36 -1.52 0.27 -17.47
C TYR A 36 -0.15 -0.39 -17.57
N PRO A 37 0.04 -1.55 -16.91
CA PRO A 37 1.27 -2.32 -17.05
C PRO A 37 1.42 -2.85 -18.50
N GLU A 38 2.66 -3.14 -18.88
CA GLU A 38 2.98 -3.63 -20.23
C GLU A 38 2.35 -4.99 -20.51
N GLU A 39 2.31 -5.87 -19.52
CA GLU A 39 1.80 -7.24 -19.64
C GLU A 39 0.56 -7.45 -18.76
N ILE A 40 -0.52 -7.83 -19.41
CA ILE A 40 -1.83 -8.10 -18.79
C ILE A 40 -2.19 -9.55 -19.08
N LEU A 41 -2.43 -10.32 -18.02
CA LEU A 41 -2.89 -11.69 -18.12
C LEU A 41 -4.36 -11.79 -17.68
N GLU A 42 -5.12 -12.64 -18.35
CA GLU A 42 -6.48 -12.99 -17.90
C GLU A 42 -6.43 -14.13 -16.87
N ILE A 43 -7.35 -14.11 -15.93
CA ILE A 43 -7.51 -15.18 -14.95
C ILE A 43 -8.13 -16.40 -15.64
N ASP A 44 -7.35 -17.45 -15.83
CA ASP A 44 -7.86 -18.74 -16.31
C ASP A 44 -8.44 -19.54 -15.13
N SER A 45 -9.75 -19.57 -15.04
CA SER A 45 -10.45 -20.28 -13.95
C SER A 45 -10.20 -21.81 -13.97
N THR A 46 -9.73 -22.38 -15.06
CA THR A 46 -9.41 -23.81 -15.16
C THR A 46 -8.16 -24.18 -14.36
N MET A 47 -7.28 -23.23 -14.13
CA MET A 47 -6.07 -23.38 -13.30
C MET A 47 -6.36 -23.29 -11.80
N LEU A 48 -7.56 -22.87 -11.41
CA LEU A 48 -7.94 -22.70 -9.99
C LEU A 48 -8.44 -24.04 -9.43
N VAL A 49 -7.69 -24.58 -8.48
CA VAL A 49 -8.05 -25.81 -7.76
C VAL A 49 -8.33 -25.47 -6.30
N LYS A 50 -9.53 -25.83 -5.82
CA LYS A 50 -9.93 -25.67 -4.43
C LYS A 50 -10.11 -27.03 -3.80
N ASN A 51 -9.43 -27.30 -2.70
CA ASN A 51 -9.60 -28.48 -1.87
C ASN A 51 -9.74 -28.10 -0.39
N GLU A 52 -9.86 -29.10 0.51
CA GLU A 52 -10.03 -28.86 1.94
C GLU A 52 -8.82 -28.15 2.58
N ASP A 53 -7.62 -28.39 2.06
CA ASP A 53 -6.36 -27.92 2.65
C ASP A 53 -5.89 -26.57 2.09
N ALA A 54 -6.16 -26.30 0.80
CA ALA A 54 -5.64 -25.12 0.11
C ALA A 54 -6.42 -24.77 -1.17
N ILE A 55 -6.32 -23.51 -1.54
CA ILE A 55 -6.66 -23.01 -2.88
C ILE A 55 -5.33 -22.89 -3.65
N ARG A 56 -5.28 -23.40 -4.88
CA ARG A 56 -4.10 -23.36 -5.73
C ARG A 56 -4.40 -22.73 -7.06
N TYR A 57 -3.41 -22.05 -7.61
CA TYR A 57 -3.44 -21.52 -8.97
C TYR A 57 -2.03 -21.71 -9.58
N ALA A 58 -1.90 -22.57 -10.57
CA ALA A 58 -0.60 -23.06 -11.03
C ALA A 58 0.26 -23.54 -9.83
N ASP A 59 1.49 -23.05 -9.70
CA ASP A 59 2.41 -23.38 -8.61
C ASP A 59 2.19 -22.54 -7.34
N ASN A 60 1.23 -21.63 -7.37
CA ASN A 60 0.88 -20.75 -6.25
C ASN A 60 -0.16 -21.39 -5.32
N SER A 61 -0.17 -20.99 -4.05
CA SER A 61 -1.11 -21.54 -3.08
C SER A 61 -1.55 -20.55 -2.02
N LEU A 62 -2.79 -20.73 -1.55
CA LEU A 62 -3.38 -20.00 -0.41
C LEU A 62 -4.02 -21.02 0.52
N ARG A 63 -3.67 -20.95 1.81
CA ARG A 63 -4.26 -21.82 2.83
C ARG A 63 -4.49 -21.05 4.13
N LYS A 64 -5.36 -21.58 4.97
CA LYS A 64 -5.52 -21.10 6.34
C LYS A 64 -4.80 -22.06 7.28
N ASN A 65 -3.86 -21.56 8.07
CA ASN A 65 -3.13 -22.41 9.01
C ASN A 65 -3.96 -22.75 10.25
N LYS A 66 -3.44 -23.64 11.10
CA LYS A 66 -4.11 -24.10 12.34
C LYS A 66 -4.42 -22.98 13.34
N TYR A 67 -3.80 -21.82 13.22
CA TYR A 67 -4.04 -20.64 14.05
C TYR A 67 -5.04 -19.66 13.44
N GLY A 68 -5.60 -19.98 12.27
CA GLY A 68 -6.54 -19.13 11.57
C GLY A 68 -5.92 -18.01 10.73
N ILE A 69 -4.60 -18.01 10.55
CA ILE A 69 -3.88 -17.04 9.73
C ILE A 69 -3.82 -17.55 8.29
N TRP A 70 -4.04 -16.67 7.34
CA TRP A 70 -3.87 -16.98 5.93
C TRP A 70 -2.39 -16.99 5.55
N GLU A 71 -1.96 -18.03 4.87
CA GLU A 71 -0.62 -18.20 4.32
C GLU A 71 -0.73 -18.31 2.81
N MET A 72 0.01 -17.46 2.10
CA MET A 72 0.05 -17.46 0.63
C MET A 72 1.48 -17.67 0.17
N TYR A 73 1.65 -18.50 -0.84
CA TYR A 73 2.89 -18.63 -1.59
C TYR A 73 2.67 -18.12 -3.01
N LEU A 74 3.55 -17.23 -3.46
CA LEU A 74 3.53 -16.62 -4.79
C LEU A 74 4.89 -16.74 -5.43
N GLU A 75 4.93 -17.22 -6.68
CA GLU A 75 6.13 -17.25 -7.51
C GLU A 75 5.84 -16.85 -8.94
N GLY A 76 6.91 -16.58 -9.70
CA GLY A 76 6.83 -16.24 -11.10
C GLY A 76 7.01 -14.74 -11.39
N ARG A 77 6.65 -14.36 -12.60
CA ARG A 77 6.69 -12.97 -13.07
C ARG A 77 5.60 -12.12 -12.38
N PRO A 78 5.74 -10.78 -12.35
CA PRO A 78 4.80 -9.90 -11.66
C PRO A 78 3.34 -10.11 -12.06
N GLU A 79 3.06 -10.21 -13.35
CA GLU A 79 1.71 -10.41 -13.89
C GLU A 79 1.14 -11.78 -13.49
N GLU A 80 1.98 -12.81 -13.45
CA GLU A 80 1.59 -14.16 -13.02
C GLU A 80 1.25 -14.18 -11.53
N ARG A 81 2.07 -13.52 -10.71
CA ARG A 81 1.79 -13.37 -9.27
C ARG A 81 0.51 -12.58 -9.01
N GLY A 82 0.27 -11.51 -9.79
CA GLY A 82 -0.94 -10.70 -9.69
C GLY A 82 -2.21 -11.51 -10.00
N VAL A 83 -2.20 -12.26 -11.11
CA VAL A 83 -3.31 -13.16 -11.50
C VAL A 83 -3.53 -14.25 -10.46
N ALA A 84 -2.46 -14.94 -10.03
CA ALA A 84 -2.56 -15.99 -9.03
C ALA A 84 -3.12 -15.47 -7.69
N TYR A 85 -2.62 -14.31 -7.25
CA TYR A 85 -3.14 -13.64 -6.06
C TYR A 85 -4.64 -13.36 -6.19
N GLY A 86 -5.05 -12.70 -7.27
CA GLY A 86 -6.45 -12.39 -7.54
C GLY A 86 -7.33 -13.63 -7.57
N ALA A 87 -6.94 -14.66 -8.32
CA ALA A 87 -7.68 -15.90 -8.47
C ALA A 87 -7.90 -16.61 -7.13
N MET A 88 -6.83 -16.74 -6.32
CA MET A 88 -6.90 -17.47 -5.04
C MET A 88 -7.56 -16.67 -3.93
N ALA A 89 -7.29 -15.37 -3.84
CA ALA A 89 -7.71 -14.53 -2.72
C ALA A 89 -8.92 -13.64 -3.03
N LYS A 90 -9.67 -13.89 -4.09
CA LYS A 90 -10.81 -13.08 -4.54
C LYS A 90 -11.76 -12.68 -3.41
N ASP A 91 -12.16 -13.63 -2.58
CA ASP A 91 -13.11 -13.38 -1.50
C ASP A 91 -12.49 -12.52 -0.38
N LEU A 92 -11.20 -12.71 -0.10
CA LEU A 92 -10.45 -11.92 0.88
C LEU A 92 -10.26 -10.48 0.40
N ILE A 93 -9.93 -10.30 -0.89
CA ILE A 93 -9.77 -8.98 -1.53
C ILE A 93 -11.09 -8.21 -1.45
N ARG A 94 -12.19 -8.83 -1.83
CA ARG A 94 -13.53 -8.22 -1.80
C ARG A 94 -13.99 -7.90 -0.38
N TYR A 95 -13.71 -8.77 0.58
CA TYR A 95 -13.99 -8.51 1.98
C TYR A 95 -13.20 -7.29 2.48
N GLN A 96 -11.90 -7.24 2.20
CA GLN A 96 -11.03 -6.13 2.62
C GLN A 96 -11.47 -4.81 1.99
N GLU A 97 -11.78 -4.82 0.69
CA GLU A 97 -12.26 -3.65 -0.03
C GLU A 97 -13.59 -3.15 0.52
N LYS A 98 -14.55 -4.06 0.72
CA LYS A 98 -15.85 -3.71 1.33
C LYS A 98 -15.67 -3.08 2.70
N THR A 99 -14.88 -3.69 3.57
CA THR A 99 -14.61 -3.20 4.92
C THR A 99 -14.00 -1.80 4.90
N PHE A 100 -13.05 -1.58 3.98
CA PHE A 100 -12.41 -0.28 3.80
C PHE A 100 -13.41 0.79 3.36
N ILE A 101 -14.25 0.48 2.38
CA ILE A 101 -15.24 1.41 1.84
C ILE A 101 -16.35 1.69 2.85
N ASP A 102 -16.86 0.67 3.53
CA ASP A 102 -17.87 0.82 4.59
C ASP A 102 -17.38 1.76 5.69
N LYS A 103 -16.10 1.62 6.08
CA LYS A 103 -15.48 2.51 7.08
C LYS A 103 -15.39 3.94 6.56
N ILE A 104 -14.94 4.16 5.33
CA ILE A 104 -14.89 5.50 4.72
C ILE A 104 -16.30 6.11 4.69
N GLN A 105 -17.32 5.37 4.26
CA GLN A 105 -18.70 5.83 4.22
C GLN A 105 -19.26 6.13 5.61
N SER A 106 -18.85 5.39 6.64
CA SER A 106 -19.24 5.69 8.02
C SER A 106 -18.68 7.02 8.53
N LEU A 107 -17.46 7.38 8.06
CA LEU A 107 -16.81 8.66 8.39
C LEU A 107 -17.31 9.81 7.52
N ILE A 108 -17.67 9.51 6.27
CA ILE A 108 -18.14 10.46 5.25
C ILE A 108 -19.45 9.95 4.63
N PRO A 109 -20.58 10.14 5.30
CA PRO A 109 -21.86 9.59 4.84
C PRO A 109 -22.38 10.18 3.53
N SER A 110 -21.94 11.38 3.14
CA SER A 110 -22.38 12.04 1.90
C SER A 110 -21.67 11.47 0.68
N GLY A 111 -22.38 10.72 -0.16
CA GLY A 111 -21.85 10.19 -1.43
C GLY A 111 -21.37 11.29 -2.39
N THR A 112 -22.05 12.45 -2.42
CA THR A 112 -21.62 13.60 -3.23
C THR A 112 -20.28 14.16 -2.73
N TYR A 113 -20.12 14.30 -1.40
CA TYR A 113 -18.87 14.78 -0.81
C TYR A 113 -17.75 13.76 -0.98
N LEU A 114 -18.03 12.48 -0.84
CA LEU A 114 -17.05 11.42 -1.09
C LEU A 114 -16.58 11.41 -2.56
N SER A 115 -17.52 11.58 -3.51
CA SER A 115 -17.19 11.72 -4.93
C SER A 115 -16.35 12.97 -5.24
N PHE A 116 -16.56 14.06 -4.49
CA PHE A 116 -15.70 15.25 -4.57
C PHE A 116 -14.30 14.94 -4.03
N LEU A 117 -14.19 14.34 -2.84
CA LEU A 117 -12.90 13.99 -2.23
C LEU A 117 -12.11 13.00 -3.10
N ARG A 118 -12.80 12.05 -3.75
CA ARG A 118 -12.15 11.17 -4.72
C ARG A 118 -11.39 11.95 -5.78
N ARG A 119 -12.01 12.98 -6.38
CA ARG A 119 -11.36 13.80 -7.40
C ARG A 119 -10.17 14.60 -6.86
N VAL A 120 -10.27 15.04 -5.61
CA VAL A 120 -9.15 15.71 -4.93
C VAL A 120 -7.98 14.73 -4.74
N VAL A 121 -8.26 13.52 -4.28
CA VAL A 121 -7.25 12.46 -4.12
C VAL A 121 -6.65 12.08 -5.48
N MET A 122 -7.47 11.86 -6.50
CA MET A 122 -6.99 11.58 -7.86
C MET A 122 -6.08 12.69 -8.39
N PHE A 123 -6.45 13.97 -8.17
CA PHE A 123 -5.62 15.09 -8.59
C PHE A 123 -4.28 15.15 -7.82
N ALA A 124 -4.29 14.88 -6.52
CA ALA A 124 -3.08 14.81 -5.70
C ALA A 124 -2.17 13.66 -6.15
N ASN A 125 -2.75 12.51 -6.46
CA ASN A 125 -2.05 11.29 -6.84
C ASN A 125 -1.92 11.11 -8.37
N ARG A 126 -2.08 12.17 -9.16
CA ARG A 126 -2.14 12.09 -10.63
C ARG A 126 -0.93 11.46 -11.33
N SER A 127 0.20 11.39 -10.65
CA SER A 127 1.44 10.79 -11.14
C SER A 127 1.93 9.63 -10.28
N ILE A 128 1.07 9.05 -9.42
CA ILE A 128 1.50 7.99 -8.50
C ILE A 128 2.03 6.75 -9.23
N ASP A 129 1.52 6.48 -10.42
CA ASP A 129 1.96 5.40 -11.29
C ASP A 129 3.39 5.57 -11.80
N GLU A 130 3.90 6.80 -11.89
CA GLU A 130 5.31 7.08 -12.24
C GLU A 130 6.26 6.75 -11.07
N TYR A 131 5.76 6.77 -9.82
CA TYR A 131 6.52 6.51 -8.61
C TYR A 131 6.41 5.07 -8.10
N ILE A 132 5.44 4.30 -8.59
CA ILE A 132 5.28 2.89 -8.27
C ILE A 132 5.98 2.05 -9.34
N PRO A 133 6.95 1.18 -8.97
CA PRO A 133 7.65 0.32 -9.94
C PRO A 133 6.69 -0.50 -10.79
N GLU A 134 7.07 -0.72 -12.06
CA GLU A 134 6.28 -1.49 -13.02
C GLU A 134 5.87 -2.87 -12.48
N GLU A 135 6.78 -3.56 -11.82
CA GLU A 135 6.53 -4.84 -11.17
C GLU A 135 5.32 -4.77 -10.21
N VAL A 136 5.28 -3.75 -9.35
CA VAL A 136 4.19 -3.58 -8.38
C VAL A 136 2.90 -3.18 -9.09
N ARG A 137 2.98 -2.31 -10.11
CA ARG A 137 1.82 -1.92 -10.92
C ARG A 137 1.21 -3.12 -11.64
N SER A 138 2.06 -3.99 -12.19
CA SER A 138 1.64 -5.22 -12.85
C SER A 138 0.92 -6.16 -11.89
N GLU A 139 1.46 -6.40 -10.70
CA GLU A 139 0.77 -7.20 -9.67
C GLU A 139 -0.58 -6.58 -9.27
N VAL A 140 -0.61 -5.27 -9.02
CA VAL A 140 -1.84 -4.56 -8.62
C VAL A 140 -2.89 -4.64 -9.72
N TYR A 141 -2.51 -4.41 -10.98
CA TYR A 141 -3.45 -4.47 -12.10
C TYR A 141 -4.05 -5.87 -12.24
N ASN A 142 -3.18 -6.87 -12.36
CA ASN A 142 -3.61 -8.24 -12.60
C ASN A 142 -4.43 -8.81 -11.44
N MET A 143 -4.13 -8.43 -10.19
CA MET A 143 -4.94 -8.75 -9.02
C MET A 143 -6.29 -8.01 -9.04
N SER A 144 -6.33 -6.76 -9.49
CA SER A 144 -7.53 -5.91 -9.44
C SER A 144 -8.70 -6.40 -10.29
N GLN A 145 -8.45 -7.31 -11.24
CA GLN A 145 -9.48 -7.92 -12.10
C GLN A 145 -10.61 -8.63 -11.31
N VAL A 146 -10.35 -9.03 -10.05
CA VAL A 146 -11.36 -9.67 -9.19
C VAL A 146 -12.12 -8.70 -8.31
N CYS A 147 -11.73 -7.42 -8.28
CA CYS A 147 -12.41 -6.39 -7.52
C CYS A 147 -13.85 -6.17 -8.03
N SER A 148 -14.72 -5.65 -7.17
CA SER A 148 -16.12 -5.42 -7.53
C SER A 148 -16.29 -4.11 -8.30
N SER A 149 -16.99 -4.13 -9.44
CA SER A 149 -17.38 -2.91 -10.14
C SER A 149 -18.44 -2.06 -9.40
N GLU A 150 -19.03 -2.60 -8.32
CA GLU A 150 -20.00 -1.89 -7.47
C GLU A 150 -19.47 -0.54 -6.96
N TYR A 151 -18.16 -0.45 -6.74
CA TYR A 151 -17.51 0.73 -6.16
C TYR A 151 -16.96 1.73 -7.19
N ASP A 152 -17.04 1.43 -8.50
CA ASP A 152 -16.46 2.26 -9.56
C ASP A 152 -17.01 3.68 -9.57
N GLN A 153 -18.31 3.84 -9.33
CA GLN A 153 -18.96 5.15 -9.27
C GLN A 153 -18.54 5.95 -8.04
N LEU A 154 -18.25 5.29 -6.93
CA LEU A 154 -17.96 5.92 -5.65
C LEU A 154 -16.48 6.29 -5.51
N VAL A 155 -15.58 5.34 -5.78
CA VAL A 155 -14.14 5.48 -5.48
C VAL A 155 -13.23 5.27 -6.71
N GLY A 156 -13.79 5.04 -7.89
CA GLY A 156 -13.05 4.86 -9.14
C GLY A 156 -12.93 3.41 -9.58
N GLU A 157 -12.46 3.21 -10.80
CA GLU A 157 -12.24 1.87 -11.35
C GLU A 157 -11.23 1.05 -10.54
N ALA A 158 -11.29 -0.27 -10.68
CA ALA A 158 -10.57 -1.21 -9.82
C ALA A 158 -9.05 -0.93 -9.73
N TYR A 159 -8.36 -0.83 -10.84
CA TYR A 159 -6.93 -0.57 -10.86
C TYR A 159 -6.56 0.77 -10.22
N SER A 160 -7.21 1.84 -10.64
CA SER A 160 -6.96 3.18 -10.12
C SER A 160 -7.17 3.25 -8.60
N ARG A 161 -8.24 2.65 -8.08
CA ARG A 161 -8.50 2.68 -6.65
C ARG A 161 -7.54 1.79 -5.86
N GLN A 162 -7.13 0.64 -6.41
CA GLN A 162 -6.14 -0.22 -5.76
C GLN A 162 -4.77 0.47 -5.67
N LEU A 163 -4.31 1.20 -6.70
CA LEU A 163 -3.12 2.04 -6.60
C LEU A 163 -3.27 3.10 -5.49
N ASN A 164 -4.41 3.80 -5.46
CA ASN A 164 -4.66 4.82 -4.43
C ASN A 164 -4.77 4.23 -3.02
N TYR A 165 -5.19 2.97 -2.85
CA TYR A 165 -5.23 2.31 -1.53
C TYR A 165 -3.82 2.05 -0.98
N HIS A 166 -2.81 1.88 -1.83
CA HIS A 166 -1.42 1.80 -1.38
C HIS A 166 -0.94 3.13 -0.78
N ALA A 167 -1.41 4.26 -1.32
CA ALA A 167 -1.15 5.59 -0.73
C ALA A 167 -2.06 5.90 0.47
N ALA A 168 -3.17 5.19 0.65
CA ALA A 168 -4.10 5.45 1.75
C ALA A 168 -3.49 5.13 3.13
N HIS A 169 -2.54 4.21 3.20
CA HIS A 169 -1.73 3.97 4.39
C HIS A 169 -0.99 5.25 4.80
N ASP A 170 -0.32 5.89 3.86
CA ASP A 170 0.45 7.10 4.06
C ASP A 170 -0.45 8.30 4.45
N ILE A 171 -1.63 8.40 3.83
CA ILE A 171 -2.64 9.40 4.20
C ILE A 171 -3.14 9.16 5.63
N GLY A 172 -3.33 7.90 6.03
CA GLY A 172 -3.69 7.52 7.40
C GLY A 172 -2.65 7.99 8.43
N HIS A 173 -1.37 7.88 8.09
CA HIS A 173 -0.27 8.38 8.93
C HIS A 173 -0.25 9.91 9.02
N ALA A 174 -0.53 10.64 7.96
CA ALA A 174 -0.66 12.09 8.00
C ALA A 174 -1.80 12.56 8.93
N MET A 175 -2.78 11.68 9.16
CA MET A 175 -3.88 11.89 10.13
C MET A 175 -3.54 11.42 11.56
N GLN A 176 -2.29 11.12 11.86
CA GLN A 176 -1.80 10.61 13.15
C GLN A 176 -2.21 11.44 14.37
N ARG A 177 -2.46 12.73 14.21
CA ARG A 177 -3.04 13.60 15.26
C ARG A 177 -4.34 13.06 15.85
N TYR A 178 -4.98 12.10 15.22
CA TYR A 178 -6.21 11.46 15.69
C TYR A 178 -5.97 10.12 16.41
N MET A 179 -4.73 9.79 16.78
CA MET A 179 -4.34 8.58 17.53
C MET A 179 -4.74 7.25 16.87
N LEU A 180 -4.77 7.21 15.54
CA LEU A 180 -5.17 6.01 14.79
C LEU A 180 -4.01 5.03 14.54
N VAL A 181 -2.77 5.46 14.77
CA VAL A 181 -1.57 4.71 14.44
C VAL A 181 -0.54 4.81 15.55
N GLY A 182 0.04 3.69 15.94
CA GLY A 182 1.16 3.59 16.86
C GLY A 182 2.01 2.37 16.50
N CYS A 183 3.31 2.46 16.71
CA CYS A 183 4.20 1.34 16.42
C CYS A 183 5.31 1.26 17.45
N SER A 184 5.81 0.05 17.68
CA SER A 184 7.05 -0.18 18.39
C SER A 184 7.81 -1.31 17.73
N ALA A 185 9.12 -1.19 17.64
CA ALA A 185 10.00 -2.23 17.14
C ALA A 185 11.26 -2.33 17.99
N PHE A 186 11.82 -3.52 18.03
CA PHE A 186 13.12 -3.75 18.65
C PHE A 186 13.87 -4.85 17.91
N SER A 187 15.18 -4.85 18.07
CA SER A 187 16.04 -5.98 17.68
C SER A 187 16.98 -6.33 18.80
N ALA A 188 17.28 -7.63 18.94
CA ALA A 188 18.21 -8.16 19.93
C ALA A 188 19.03 -9.29 19.31
N TRP A 189 20.32 -9.36 19.62
CA TRP A 189 21.23 -10.40 19.14
C TRP A 189 22.38 -10.61 20.12
N ASP A 190 23.26 -11.56 19.86
CA ASP A 190 24.37 -11.95 20.72
C ASP A 190 23.91 -12.30 22.14
N LYS A 191 24.48 -11.69 23.15
CA LYS A 191 24.16 -11.95 24.57
C LYS A 191 22.73 -11.56 24.99
N PHE A 192 22.00 -10.87 24.11
CA PHE A 192 20.62 -10.43 24.36
C PHE A 192 19.58 -11.37 23.74
N SER A 193 20.02 -12.44 23.06
CA SER A 193 19.18 -13.50 22.56
C SER A 193 19.66 -14.87 23.04
N LEU A 194 18.77 -15.86 23.13
CA LEU A 194 19.08 -17.16 23.75
C LEU A 194 20.20 -17.92 23.02
N ASP A 195 20.19 -17.86 21.68
CA ASP A 195 21.07 -18.60 20.78
C ASP A 195 21.99 -17.69 19.96
N SER A 196 22.13 -16.44 20.37
CA SER A 196 22.88 -15.39 19.67
C SER A 196 22.34 -15.01 18.29
N THR A 197 21.23 -15.57 17.83
CA THR A 197 20.57 -15.16 16.58
C THR A 197 19.90 -13.79 16.75
N MET A 198 19.76 -13.07 15.65
CA MET A 198 19.03 -11.82 15.65
C MET A 198 17.51 -12.09 15.74
N ILE A 199 16.88 -11.48 16.72
CA ILE A 199 15.42 -11.46 16.87
C ILE A 199 14.96 -10.04 16.59
N VAL A 200 13.94 -9.90 15.74
CA VAL A 200 13.26 -8.64 15.49
C VAL A 200 11.80 -8.77 15.93
N GLY A 201 11.37 -7.93 16.84
CA GLY A 201 10.00 -7.87 17.31
C GLY A 201 9.36 -6.55 16.88
N ARG A 202 8.07 -6.61 16.52
CA ARG A 202 7.33 -5.44 16.09
C ARG A 202 5.88 -5.51 16.53
N ASN A 203 5.35 -4.38 17.03
CA ASN A 203 3.93 -4.14 17.23
C ASN A 203 3.45 -3.07 16.24
N PHE A 204 2.35 -3.35 15.55
CA PHE A 204 1.77 -2.48 14.54
C PHE A 204 0.33 -2.14 14.92
N ASP A 205 0.12 -0.94 15.43
CA ASP A 205 -1.17 -0.44 15.85
C ASP A 205 -1.72 0.45 14.74
N PHE A 206 -2.62 -0.09 13.94
CA PHE A 206 -3.34 0.61 12.89
C PHE A 206 -4.83 0.33 13.06
N TYR A 207 -5.56 1.33 13.57
CA TYR A 207 -6.98 1.18 13.82
C TYR A 207 -7.82 1.76 12.69
N PHE A 208 -8.48 0.88 11.95
CA PHE A 208 -9.45 1.25 10.92
C PHE A 208 -10.78 0.48 11.07
N GLY A 209 -11.09 0.05 12.30
CA GLY A 209 -12.23 -0.79 12.65
C GLY A 209 -11.81 -2.24 12.92
N GLU A 210 -12.65 -2.96 13.68
CA GLU A 210 -12.35 -4.36 14.06
C GLU A 210 -12.32 -5.28 12.84
N GLU A 211 -13.24 -5.09 11.90
CA GLU A 211 -13.35 -5.88 10.68
C GLU A 211 -12.10 -5.74 9.79
N PHE A 212 -11.44 -4.57 9.80
CA PHE A 212 -10.22 -4.34 9.06
C PHE A 212 -9.03 -5.17 9.60
N ALA A 213 -9.09 -5.59 10.85
CA ALA A 213 -8.07 -6.44 11.47
C ALA A 213 -8.17 -7.92 11.05
N HIS A 214 -9.29 -8.33 10.47
CA HIS A 214 -9.48 -9.71 10.02
C HIS A 214 -8.67 -10.04 8.78
N ASN A 215 -8.50 -11.35 8.53
CA ASN A 215 -7.90 -11.90 7.30
C ASN A 215 -6.47 -11.42 6.99
N LYS A 216 -5.68 -11.04 8.00
CA LYS A 216 -4.26 -10.76 7.77
C LYS A 216 -3.57 -12.00 7.19
N MET A 217 -2.58 -11.73 6.34
CA MET A 217 -1.90 -12.75 5.57
C MET A 217 -0.40 -12.73 5.83
N ILE A 218 0.20 -13.91 5.87
CA ILE A 218 1.63 -14.11 5.70
C ILE A 218 1.83 -14.53 4.26
N VAL A 219 2.59 -13.74 3.50
CA VAL A 219 2.81 -13.98 2.08
C VAL A 219 4.29 -14.24 1.83
N PHE A 220 4.59 -15.43 1.32
CA PHE A 220 5.89 -15.83 0.83
C PHE A 220 5.95 -15.51 -0.65
N THR A 221 6.86 -14.64 -1.04
CA THR A 221 7.03 -14.21 -2.43
C THR A 221 8.38 -14.69 -2.94
N ASN A 222 8.37 -15.47 -4.02
CA ASN A 222 9.54 -15.92 -4.75
C ASN A 222 9.55 -15.26 -6.14
N PRO A 223 10.05 -14.02 -6.26
CA PRO A 223 10.00 -13.26 -7.50
C PRO A 223 11.03 -13.78 -8.49
N THR A 224 10.79 -13.56 -9.79
CA THR A 224 11.79 -13.83 -10.85
C THR A 224 12.99 -12.91 -10.77
N GLU A 225 12.82 -11.72 -10.20
CA GLU A 225 13.89 -10.76 -9.97
C GLU A 225 13.91 -10.33 -8.50
N GLY A 226 15.12 -10.27 -7.93
CA GLY A 226 15.32 -9.94 -6.52
C GLY A 226 15.37 -11.17 -5.61
N ILE A 227 15.25 -10.95 -4.33
CA ILE A 227 15.45 -11.93 -3.27
C ILE A 227 14.09 -12.44 -2.78
N PRO A 228 13.91 -13.76 -2.63
CA PRO A 228 12.70 -14.29 -2.00
C PRO A 228 12.50 -13.70 -0.60
N PHE A 229 11.26 -13.35 -0.29
CA PHE A 229 10.93 -12.70 0.98
C PHE A 229 9.58 -13.15 1.53
N VAL A 230 9.41 -13.00 2.83
CA VAL A 230 8.12 -13.15 3.52
C VAL A 230 7.65 -11.79 4.03
N SER A 231 6.35 -11.55 3.98
CA SER A 231 5.75 -10.31 4.51
C SER A 231 4.42 -10.58 5.21
N VAL A 232 4.11 -9.73 6.19
CA VAL A 232 2.78 -9.67 6.80
C VAL A 232 2.03 -8.50 6.19
N ARG A 233 0.82 -8.75 5.67
CA ARG A 233 0.05 -7.72 4.97
C ARG A 233 -1.46 -7.98 5.05
N TRP A 234 -2.25 -7.01 4.62
CA TRP A 234 -3.68 -7.18 4.36
C TRP A 234 -3.92 -7.73 2.94
N PRO A 235 -5.09 -8.36 2.70
CA PRO A 235 -5.50 -8.69 1.34
C PRO A 235 -5.46 -7.47 0.42
N ALA A 236 -5.05 -7.69 -0.83
CA ALA A 236 -4.87 -6.68 -1.88
C ALA A 236 -3.69 -5.70 -1.70
N MET A 237 -2.95 -5.77 -0.61
CA MET A 237 -1.77 -4.91 -0.41
C MET A 237 -0.52 -5.56 -1.02
N MET A 238 0.06 -4.95 -2.05
CA MET A 238 1.32 -5.41 -2.68
C MET A 238 2.56 -4.80 -2.04
N GLY A 239 2.40 -3.73 -1.27
CA GLY A 239 3.44 -3.15 -0.42
C GLY A 239 3.75 -4.02 0.81
N VAL A 240 4.80 -3.66 1.54
CA VAL A 240 5.26 -4.36 2.75
C VAL A 240 5.21 -3.41 3.95
N VAL A 241 4.58 -3.84 5.04
CA VAL A 241 4.62 -3.13 6.32
C VAL A 241 5.54 -3.83 7.33
N SER A 242 5.73 -5.14 7.17
CA SER A 242 6.72 -5.97 7.88
C SER A 242 7.15 -7.09 6.96
N GLY A 243 8.44 -7.27 6.78
CA GLY A 243 8.97 -8.32 5.91
C GLY A 243 10.40 -8.71 6.26
N MET A 244 10.80 -9.87 5.74
CA MET A 244 12.16 -10.39 5.85
C MET A 244 12.51 -11.15 4.58
N ASN A 245 13.72 -10.98 4.08
CA ASN A 245 14.22 -11.72 2.92
C ASN A 245 15.18 -12.86 3.29
N MET A 246 15.53 -13.67 2.31
CA MET A 246 16.44 -14.81 2.49
C MET A 246 17.90 -14.40 2.77
N GLU A 247 18.26 -13.13 2.55
CA GLU A 247 19.58 -12.59 2.90
C GLU A 247 19.63 -12.09 4.36
N GLY A 248 18.51 -12.17 5.12
CA GLY A 248 18.42 -11.80 6.51
C GLY A 248 18.19 -10.29 6.73
N ILE A 249 17.77 -9.56 5.72
CA ILE A 249 17.28 -8.19 5.86
C ILE A 249 15.83 -8.22 6.31
N THR A 250 15.56 -7.54 7.43
CA THR A 250 14.22 -7.35 7.96
C THR A 250 13.84 -5.88 7.87
N VAL A 251 12.62 -5.60 7.44
CA VAL A 251 12.08 -4.24 7.29
C VAL A 251 10.77 -4.12 8.05
N THR A 252 10.62 -3.05 8.83
CA THR A 252 9.33 -2.69 9.44
C THR A 252 9.07 -1.20 9.30
N LEU A 253 7.85 -0.85 8.94
CA LEU A 253 7.37 0.53 8.91
C LEU A 253 6.86 0.92 10.28
N ASN A 254 7.28 2.05 10.78
CA ASN A 254 6.86 2.58 12.07
C ASN A 254 6.42 4.02 11.91
N ALA A 255 5.26 4.34 12.48
CA ALA A 255 4.70 5.67 12.40
C ALA A 255 5.65 6.72 12.98
N ALA A 256 5.84 7.81 12.24
CA ALA A 256 6.58 8.98 12.68
C ALA A 256 5.79 10.26 12.38
N GLU A 257 6.03 11.31 13.16
CA GLU A 257 5.57 12.65 12.77
C GLU A 257 6.45 13.15 11.62
N GLY A 258 5.83 13.48 10.50
CA GLY A 258 6.54 13.94 9.32
C GLY A 258 5.69 14.84 8.44
N GLU A 259 6.30 15.36 7.40
CA GLU A 259 5.61 16.16 6.39
C GLU A 259 4.89 15.27 5.40
N LEU A 260 3.65 15.64 5.08
CA LEU A 260 2.88 15.04 3.99
C LEU A 260 3.18 15.81 2.70
N SER A 261 3.58 15.12 1.66
CA SER A 261 3.61 15.69 0.32
C SER A 261 2.18 15.98 -0.17
N ILE A 262 1.96 17.14 -0.77
CA ILE A 262 0.67 17.49 -1.39
C ILE A 262 0.45 16.70 -2.70
N ILE A 263 1.53 16.19 -3.29
CA ILE A 263 1.52 15.41 -4.54
C ILE A 263 1.94 13.99 -4.20
N GLY A 264 1.17 13.01 -4.68
CA GLY A 264 1.47 11.60 -4.49
C GLY A 264 2.83 11.24 -5.09
N LYS A 265 3.62 10.51 -4.29
CA LYS A 265 4.92 9.94 -4.62
C LYS A 265 4.93 8.45 -4.28
N THR A 266 6.08 7.84 -4.18
CA THR A 266 6.18 6.43 -3.78
C THR A 266 5.53 6.20 -2.41
N PRO A 267 4.51 5.33 -2.32
CA PRO A 267 3.98 4.91 -1.03
C PRO A 267 5.08 4.23 -0.21
N VAL A 268 5.16 4.57 1.07
CA VAL A 268 6.24 4.06 1.93
C VAL A 268 6.24 2.52 2.05
N SER A 269 5.08 1.90 1.95
CA SER A 269 4.96 0.44 1.90
C SER A 269 5.58 -0.18 0.63
N VAL A 270 5.59 0.55 -0.47
CA VAL A 270 6.26 0.15 -1.73
C VAL A 270 7.77 0.31 -1.57
N LEU A 271 8.25 1.39 -0.95
CA LEU A 271 9.68 1.53 -0.62
C LEU A 271 10.16 0.39 0.30
N ALA A 272 9.41 0.07 1.36
CA ALA A 272 9.75 -1.05 2.24
C ALA A 272 9.81 -2.39 1.48
N ARG A 273 8.93 -2.59 0.48
CA ARG A 273 8.99 -3.74 -0.40
C ARG A 273 10.26 -3.73 -1.27
N GLN A 274 10.64 -2.61 -1.86
CA GLN A 274 11.88 -2.52 -2.64
C GLN A 274 13.09 -2.89 -1.79
N ILE A 275 13.16 -2.40 -0.55
CA ILE A 275 14.24 -2.75 0.37
C ILE A 275 14.26 -4.25 0.66
N VAL A 276 13.14 -4.84 1.06
CA VAL A 276 13.11 -6.27 1.41
C VAL A 276 13.33 -7.18 0.21
N GLN A 277 12.98 -6.75 -0.99
CA GLN A 277 13.15 -7.55 -2.21
C GLN A 277 14.55 -7.45 -2.82
N TYR A 278 15.27 -6.33 -2.63
CA TYR A 278 16.50 -6.08 -3.37
C TYR A 278 17.73 -5.87 -2.50
N ALA A 279 17.59 -5.48 -1.22
CA ALA A 279 18.74 -5.23 -0.36
C ALA A 279 19.34 -6.52 0.23
N THR A 280 20.65 -6.66 0.19
CA THR A 280 21.45 -7.72 0.83
C THR A 280 22.20 -7.22 2.06
N SER A 281 22.28 -5.88 2.25
CA SER A 281 23.00 -5.19 3.32
C SER A 281 22.25 -3.95 3.79
N ILE A 282 22.65 -3.39 4.92
CA ILE A 282 22.13 -2.11 5.42
C ILE A 282 22.48 -0.96 4.45
N ASP A 283 23.68 -0.96 3.88
CA ASP A 283 24.11 0.10 2.96
C ASP A 283 23.28 0.10 1.67
N GLU A 284 22.92 -1.06 1.14
CA GLU A 284 22.01 -1.17 0.00
C GLU A 284 20.60 -0.71 0.35
N ALA A 285 20.11 -1.05 1.55
CA ALA A 285 18.81 -0.57 2.02
C ALA A 285 18.76 0.97 2.12
N ILE A 286 19.84 1.60 2.62
CA ILE A 286 20.00 3.06 2.65
C ILE A 286 19.99 3.62 1.23
N ALA A 287 20.78 3.04 0.32
CA ALA A 287 20.87 3.51 -1.05
C ALA A 287 19.52 3.47 -1.78
N ILE A 288 18.72 2.42 -1.57
CA ILE A 288 17.36 2.32 -2.11
C ILE A 288 16.48 3.43 -1.51
N ALA A 289 16.55 3.65 -0.19
CA ALA A 289 15.74 4.67 0.48
C ALA A 289 16.11 6.09 0.03
N GLU A 290 17.41 6.42 -0.10
CA GLU A 290 17.87 7.74 -0.52
C GLU A 290 17.54 8.09 -1.97
N GLN A 291 17.39 7.09 -2.83
CA GLN A 291 17.02 7.27 -4.25
C GLN A 291 15.50 7.36 -4.45
N THR A 292 14.71 7.10 -3.42
CA THR A 292 13.24 7.03 -3.51
C THR A 292 12.59 8.25 -2.89
N GLU A 293 11.82 8.99 -3.68
CA GLU A 293 10.98 10.07 -3.17
C GLU A 293 9.68 9.51 -2.59
N THR A 294 9.47 9.66 -1.29
CA THR A 294 8.30 9.12 -0.59
C THR A 294 7.17 10.14 -0.44
N PHE A 295 5.95 9.63 -0.31
CA PHE A 295 4.75 10.42 -0.12
C PHE A 295 4.68 11.04 1.29
N VAL A 296 5.13 10.30 2.31
CA VAL A 296 5.21 10.75 3.71
C VAL A 296 6.58 10.44 4.29
N SER A 297 6.95 11.17 5.34
CA SER A 297 8.09 10.79 6.17
C SER A 297 7.66 9.72 7.16
N GLU A 298 8.33 8.58 7.15
CA GLU A 298 8.14 7.47 8.10
C GLU A 298 9.46 6.91 8.57
N GLN A 299 9.43 6.25 9.72
CA GLN A 299 10.58 5.51 10.20
C GLN A 299 10.57 4.10 9.62
N ILE A 300 11.60 3.77 8.86
CA ILE A 300 11.82 2.42 8.34
C ILE A 300 12.92 1.79 9.21
N PHE A 301 12.52 0.83 10.05
CA PHE A 301 13.48 0.08 10.85
C PHE A 301 13.98 -1.12 10.05
N VAL A 302 15.26 -1.10 9.73
CA VAL A 302 15.94 -2.14 8.94
C VAL A 302 16.94 -2.87 9.82
N CYS A 303 16.92 -4.21 9.80
CA CYS A 303 17.91 -5.03 10.48
C CYS A 303 18.56 -5.99 9.49
N SER A 304 19.86 -6.23 9.69
CA SER A 304 20.64 -7.23 8.94
C SER A 304 21.20 -8.27 9.90
N ALA A 305 20.68 -9.50 9.79
CA ALA A 305 21.15 -10.61 10.61
C ALA A 305 22.60 -10.99 10.30
N LYS A 306 23.04 -10.86 9.04
CA LYS A 306 24.42 -11.14 8.61
C LYS A 306 25.41 -10.12 9.17
N GLU A 307 25.06 -8.84 9.13
CA GLU A 307 25.92 -7.76 9.58
C GLU A 307 25.80 -7.51 11.08
N ARG A 308 24.77 -8.09 11.75
CA ARG A 308 24.42 -7.82 13.16
C ARG A 308 24.28 -6.31 13.43
N LYS A 309 23.50 -5.66 12.58
CA LYS A 309 23.23 -4.23 12.63
C LYS A 309 21.74 -3.95 12.53
N ALA A 310 21.33 -2.85 13.11
CA ALA A 310 20.00 -2.30 12.96
C ALA A 310 20.09 -0.79 12.74
N LEU A 311 19.17 -0.24 11.94
CA LEU A 311 19.08 1.17 11.59
C LEU A 311 17.61 1.60 11.56
N ILE A 312 17.35 2.86 11.92
CA ILE A 312 16.07 3.55 11.71
C ILE A 312 16.33 4.76 10.83
#